data_1311b467dd67a9a263517fdcac9df82f
#
_entry.id   1311b467dd67a9a263517fdcac9df82f
#
_cell.length_a   1.000
_cell.length_b   1.000
_cell.length_c   1.000
_cell.angle_alpha   90.00
_cell.angle_beta   90.00
_cell.angle_gamma   90.00
#
_symmetry.space_group_name_H-M   'P 1'
#
loop_
_entity.id
_entity.type
_entity.pdbx_description
1 polymer ?
#
loop_
_entity_poly.entity_id
_entity_poly.type
_entity_poly.pdbx_seq_one_letter_code
_entity_poly.pdbx_strand_id
1 'polypeptide(L)'
;MYYPEKDSSPHRGYMFFEQAMQLAKSGCRTGLAFTEQRPLKNFTWKRFRKESHFQISAEDNGSFVTMRMHAWNPKLSTRAGGIIWSLLTVLLVRKYIRTYGRPDLIHAHFGTWAGYAARLVYKWYKIPYVITEHASSINGNQTTPSQAVILKKAYSEARKIICVGTKLKRSLCAYVSDPDKVTVIPNFVDTNTFAFSPHRTEKEKHFTFISIGNLNKRKGFWDLLTAFHWAFKDMPHVSLLIAGDGEEMQSLKEQIQSLHLEEQVKLTGRLSREELSGLLATCDAFVLASFAETFGICLLYTSPS
;
A
#
# COMPACT_ATOMS: atom_id res chain seq x y z
N MET A 1 6.14 4.52 -4.20
CA MET A 1 4.68 4.46 -4.00
C MET A 1 4.06 4.38 -5.38
N TYR A 2 3.12 3.50 -5.59
CA TYR A 2 2.40 3.37 -6.85
C TYR A 2 0.94 3.73 -6.60
N TYR A 3 0.35 4.45 -7.54
CA TYR A 3 -1.07 4.73 -7.61
C TYR A 3 -1.56 4.19 -8.96
N PRO A 4 -2.67 3.45 -9.02
CA PRO A 4 -3.09 2.80 -10.26
C PRO A 4 -3.42 3.82 -11.34
N GLU A 5 -3.08 3.52 -12.57
CA GLU A 5 -3.64 4.18 -13.75
C GLU A 5 -5.02 3.60 -14.03
N LYS A 6 -5.91 4.39 -14.65
CA LYS A 6 -7.31 4.03 -14.90
C LYS A 6 -7.49 2.67 -15.58
N ASP A 7 -6.56 2.30 -16.46
CA ASP A 7 -6.59 1.06 -17.25
C ASP A 7 -5.52 0.03 -16.80
N SER A 8 -4.81 0.27 -15.70
CA SER A 8 -3.82 -0.66 -15.18
C SER A 8 -4.42 -1.57 -14.11
N SER A 9 -3.84 -2.77 -13.97
CA SER A 9 -4.19 -3.70 -12.90
C SER A 9 -4.28 -2.98 -11.53
N PRO A 10 -5.41 -2.99 -10.84
CA PRO A 10 -5.76 -2.10 -9.73
C PRO A 10 -5.01 -2.38 -8.41
N HIS A 11 -3.97 -3.20 -8.42
CA HIS A 11 -3.45 -3.78 -7.19
C HIS A 11 -2.44 -2.93 -6.42
N ARG A 12 -1.76 -1.97 -7.06
CA ARG A 12 -0.77 -1.14 -6.38
C ARG A 12 -1.34 0.24 -6.06
N GLY A 13 -1.42 0.56 -4.75
CA GLY A 13 -1.90 1.86 -4.30
C GLY A 13 -3.42 2.03 -4.30
N TYR A 14 -4.17 0.96 -4.57
CA TYR A 14 -5.63 0.97 -4.58
C TYR A 14 -6.24 1.48 -3.27
N MET A 15 -5.61 1.18 -2.15
CA MET A 15 -6.02 1.69 -0.83
C MET A 15 -6.12 3.23 -0.79
N PHE A 16 -5.24 3.95 -1.48
CA PHE A 16 -5.28 5.42 -1.51
C PHE A 16 -6.40 5.92 -2.42
N PHE A 17 -6.65 5.22 -3.52
CA PHE A 17 -7.79 5.46 -4.40
C PHE A 17 -9.11 5.26 -3.64
N GLU A 18 -9.25 4.13 -2.96
CA GLU A 18 -10.41 3.78 -2.17
C GLU A 18 -10.69 4.80 -1.07
N GLN A 19 -9.63 5.25 -0.36
CA GLN A 19 -9.78 6.28 0.66
C GLN A 19 -10.25 7.62 0.06
N ALA A 20 -9.70 8.03 -1.09
CA ALA A 20 -10.16 9.23 -1.78
C ALA A 20 -11.62 9.10 -2.23
N MET A 21 -12.02 7.93 -2.72
CA MET A 21 -13.41 7.63 -3.10
C MET A 21 -14.35 7.71 -1.90
N GLN A 22 -13.99 7.13 -0.76
CA GLN A 22 -14.84 7.17 0.44
C GLN A 22 -14.96 8.58 1.01
N LEU A 23 -13.89 9.37 1.00
CA LEU A 23 -13.94 10.78 1.39
C LEU A 23 -14.87 11.58 0.45
N ALA A 24 -14.80 11.33 -0.86
CA ALA A 24 -15.70 11.98 -1.81
C ALA A 24 -17.17 11.57 -1.58
N LYS A 25 -17.45 10.30 -1.36
CA LYS A 25 -18.79 9.80 -1.02
C LYS A 25 -19.32 10.37 0.30
N SER A 26 -18.45 10.70 1.24
CA SER A 26 -18.80 11.36 2.51
C SER A 26 -19.07 12.86 2.38
N GLY A 27 -19.12 13.40 1.16
CA GLY A 27 -19.39 14.82 0.89
C GLY A 27 -18.16 15.72 0.89
N CYS A 28 -16.95 15.19 1.07
CA CYS A 28 -15.72 15.97 0.94
C CYS A 28 -15.40 16.21 -0.54
N ARG A 29 -15.18 17.47 -0.93
CA ARG A 29 -14.64 17.78 -2.25
C ARG A 29 -13.19 17.31 -2.31
N THR A 30 -12.96 16.17 -2.94
CA THR A 30 -11.68 15.46 -2.93
C THR A 30 -10.95 15.63 -4.26
N GLY A 31 -9.65 15.71 -4.21
CA GLY A 31 -8.76 15.61 -5.38
C GLY A 31 -7.49 14.87 -4.99
N LEU A 32 -6.90 14.16 -5.93
CA LEU A 32 -5.69 13.38 -5.70
C LEU A 32 -4.55 13.90 -6.59
N ALA A 33 -3.38 14.10 -6.01
CA ALA A 33 -2.16 14.49 -6.73
C ALA A 33 -1.11 13.38 -6.59
N PHE A 34 -0.67 12.82 -7.69
CA PHE A 34 0.33 11.75 -7.72
C PHE A 34 1.46 12.04 -8.69
N THR A 35 2.70 12.09 -8.19
CA THR A 35 3.90 12.23 -9.01
C THR A 35 4.51 10.86 -9.23
N GLU A 36 4.32 10.31 -10.42
CA GLU A 36 4.95 9.07 -10.85
C GLU A 36 6.37 9.35 -11.31
N GLN A 37 7.32 8.51 -10.85
CA GLN A 37 8.72 8.71 -11.19
C GLN A 37 9.34 7.48 -11.82
N ARG A 38 10.11 7.73 -12.87
CA ARG A 38 10.85 6.74 -13.64
C ARG A 38 12.34 6.85 -13.35
N PRO A 39 13.01 5.78 -12.94
CA PRO A 39 14.45 5.78 -12.75
C PRO A 39 15.17 5.83 -14.11
N LEU A 40 16.20 6.65 -14.24
CA LEU A 40 16.98 6.73 -15.50
C LEU A 40 17.65 5.43 -15.90
N LYS A 41 17.90 4.50 -14.98
CA LYS A 41 18.41 3.17 -15.31
C LYS A 41 17.50 2.39 -16.28
N ASN A 42 16.21 2.76 -16.34
CA ASN A 42 15.24 2.18 -17.26
C ASN A 42 15.09 2.99 -18.56
N PHE A 43 15.99 3.96 -18.78
CA PHE A 43 15.96 4.81 -19.97
C PHE A 43 16.34 3.99 -21.22
N THR A 44 15.50 4.06 -22.23
CA THR A 44 15.79 3.63 -23.59
C THR A 44 15.26 4.66 -24.56
N TRP A 45 15.89 4.88 -25.70
CA TRP A 45 15.39 5.79 -26.74
C TRP A 45 14.00 5.43 -27.24
N LYS A 46 13.69 4.12 -27.33
CA LYS A 46 12.36 3.62 -27.69
C LYS A 46 11.32 4.06 -26.66
N ARG A 47 11.65 3.93 -25.38
CA ARG A 47 10.80 4.31 -24.26
C ARG A 47 10.65 5.83 -24.14
N PHE A 48 11.75 6.57 -24.34
CA PHE A 48 11.75 8.03 -24.34
C PHE A 48 10.81 8.60 -25.42
N ARG A 49 10.77 8.01 -26.63
CA ARG A 49 9.88 8.46 -27.71
C ARG A 49 8.40 8.10 -27.48
N LYS A 50 8.10 7.06 -26.70
CA LYS A 50 6.74 6.56 -26.51
C LYS A 50 6.07 7.06 -25.24
N GLU A 51 6.83 7.39 -24.22
CA GLU A 51 6.31 7.75 -22.91
C GLU A 51 6.24 9.27 -22.73
N SER A 52 5.26 9.74 -21.95
CA SER A 52 5.14 11.16 -21.60
C SER A 52 6.29 11.61 -20.68
N HIS A 53 6.73 12.86 -20.82
CA HIS A 53 7.83 13.45 -20.08
C HIS A 53 7.38 14.72 -19.36
N PHE A 54 7.38 14.72 -18.02
CA PHE A 54 6.93 15.83 -17.18
C PHE A 54 5.53 16.35 -17.51
N GLN A 55 4.76 15.58 -18.25
CA GLN A 55 3.38 15.90 -18.57
C GLN A 55 2.49 15.68 -17.36
N ILE A 56 1.47 16.52 -17.24
CA ILE A 56 0.45 16.41 -16.22
C ILE A 56 -0.84 16.02 -16.92
N SER A 57 -1.38 14.87 -16.55
CA SER A 57 -2.71 14.40 -16.95
C SER A 57 -3.71 14.57 -15.81
N ALA A 58 -4.98 14.73 -16.16
CA ALA A 58 -6.09 14.69 -15.25
C ALA A 58 -6.99 13.51 -15.60
N GLU A 59 -7.26 12.66 -14.62
CA GLU A 59 -8.11 11.48 -14.74
C GLU A 59 -9.39 11.73 -13.93
N ASP A 60 -10.54 11.71 -14.59
CA ASP A 60 -11.83 11.81 -13.93
C ASP A 60 -12.27 10.43 -13.43
N ASN A 61 -12.45 10.29 -12.11
CA ASN A 61 -12.90 9.08 -11.44
C ASN A 61 -14.40 9.18 -11.06
N GLY A 62 -15.14 10.11 -11.61
CA GLY A 62 -16.55 10.37 -11.32
C GLY A 62 -16.76 11.17 -10.03
N SER A 63 -16.27 10.69 -8.91
CA SER A 63 -16.41 11.36 -7.59
C SER A 63 -15.26 12.30 -7.25
N PHE A 64 -14.11 12.17 -7.89
CA PHE A 64 -12.94 13.02 -7.68
C PHE A 64 -11.98 12.97 -8.88
N VAL A 65 -11.12 13.96 -8.97
CA VAL A 65 -10.10 14.05 -10.04
C VAL A 65 -8.75 13.63 -9.51
N THR A 66 -8.04 12.78 -10.27
CA THR A 66 -6.62 12.48 -10.07
C THR A 66 -5.77 13.31 -11.04
N MET A 67 -4.88 14.15 -10.52
CA MET A 67 -3.83 14.76 -11.32
C MET A 67 -2.54 13.95 -11.20
N ARG A 68 -2.04 13.45 -12.31
CA ARG A 68 -0.82 12.65 -12.40
C ARG A 68 0.27 13.40 -13.15
N MET A 69 1.49 13.42 -12.59
CA MET A 69 2.67 13.91 -13.28
C MET A 69 3.61 12.74 -13.57
N HIS A 70 4.00 12.54 -14.81
CA HIS A 70 5.02 11.58 -15.23
C HIS A 70 6.38 12.27 -15.29
N ALA A 71 7.31 11.89 -14.43
CA ALA A 71 8.60 12.54 -14.29
C ALA A 71 9.77 11.54 -14.32
N TRP A 72 10.90 11.98 -14.84
CA TRP A 72 12.16 11.27 -14.74
C TRP A 72 12.94 11.73 -13.51
N ASN A 73 13.52 10.78 -12.77
CA ASN A 73 14.35 11.10 -11.62
C ASN A 73 15.64 10.28 -11.65
N PRO A 74 16.77 10.93 -11.94
CA PRO A 74 18.07 10.25 -12.08
C PRO A 74 18.57 9.66 -10.76
N LYS A 75 18.09 10.17 -9.64
CA LYS A 75 18.57 9.82 -8.29
C LYS A 75 17.45 9.26 -7.41
N LEU A 76 16.49 8.51 -8.00
CA LEU A 76 15.23 8.09 -7.37
C LEU A 76 15.41 7.46 -5.99
N SER A 77 16.43 6.63 -5.78
CA SER A 77 16.71 5.93 -4.53
C SER A 77 17.53 6.75 -3.52
N THR A 78 17.87 8.01 -3.83
CA THR A 78 18.70 8.86 -2.98
C THR A 78 17.88 9.94 -2.28
N ARG A 79 18.49 10.60 -1.27
CA ARG A 79 17.90 11.77 -0.63
C ARG A 79 17.65 12.90 -1.63
N ALA A 80 18.59 13.15 -2.54
CA ALA A 80 18.44 14.17 -3.59
C ALA A 80 17.24 13.84 -4.50
N GLY A 81 17.08 12.57 -4.88
CA GLY A 81 15.93 12.13 -5.65
C GLY A 81 14.60 12.33 -4.94
N GLY A 82 14.54 12.07 -3.64
CA GLY A 82 13.35 12.37 -2.84
C GLY A 82 13.02 13.86 -2.74
N ILE A 83 14.03 14.73 -2.65
CA ILE A 83 13.83 16.19 -2.68
C ILE A 83 13.30 16.61 -4.05
N ILE A 84 13.88 16.11 -5.15
CA ILE A 84 13.39 16.36 -6.52
C ILE A 84 11.93 15.92 -6.63
N TRP A 85 11.59 14.72 -6.14
CA TRP A 85 10.22 14.24 -6.13
C TRP A 85 9.27 15.19 -5.38
N SER A 86 9.68 15.65 -4.21
CA SER A 86 8.88 16.56 -3.39
C SER A 86 8.64 17.89 -4.10
N LEU A 87 9.67 18.44 -4.77
CA LEU A 87 9.54 19.69 -5.54
C LEU A 87 8.60 19.51 -6.75
N LEU A 88 8.71 18.40 -7.48
CA LEU A 88 7.81 18.07 -8.59
C LEU A 88 6.36 17.90 -8.09
N THR A 89 6.17 17.30 -6.92
CA THR A 89 4.85 17.19 -6.29
C THR A 89 4.29 18.57 -5.93
N VAL A 90 5.11 19.49 -5.44
CA VAL A 90 4.67 20.88 -5.19
C VAL A 90 4.25 21.58 -6.49
N LEU A 91 4.97 21.38 -7.58
CA LEU A 91 4.58 21.93 -8.89
C LEU A 91 3.24 21.34 -9.36
N LEU A 92 3.02 20.04 -9.15
CA LEU A 92 1.74 19.38 -9.44
C LEU A 92 0.61 19.97 -8.59
N VAL A 93 0.80 20.14 -7.28
CA VAL A 93 -0.17 20.78 -6.39
C VAL A 93 -0.46 22.23 -6.80
N ARG A 94 0.57 22.99 -7.19
CA ARG A 94 0.39 24.33 -7.76
C ARG A 94 -0.49 24.33 -8.99
N LYS A 95 -0.31 23.36 -9.90
CA LYS A 95 -1.17 23.20 -11.07
C LYS A 95 -2.60 22.85 -10.66
N TYR A 96 -2.76 21.94 -9.69
CA TYR A 96 -4.05 21.58 -9.12
C TYR A 96 -4.79 22.83 -8.59
N ILE A 97 -4.13 23.65 -7.77
CA ILE A 97 -4.70 24.87 -7.21
C ILE A 97 -5.19 25.82 -8.31
N ARG A 98 -4.42 25.96 -9.39
CA ARG A 98 -4.80 26.84 -10.52
C ARG A 98 -5.97 26.32 -11.32
N THR A 99 -6.15 25.00 -11.37
CA THR A 99 -7.18 24.36 -12.19
C THR A 99 -8.48 24.13 -11.44
N TYR A 100 -8.39 23.71 -10.18
CA TYR A 100 -9.55 23.25 -9.37
C TYR A 100 -9.81 24.09 -8.12
N GLY A 101 -8.97 25.08 -7.86
CA GLY A 101 -9.05 25.92 -6.67
C GLY A 101 -8.17 25.44 -5.53
N ARG A 102 -8.04 26.29 -4.52
CA ARG A 102 -7.22 26.06 -3.33
C ARG A 102 -7.93 25.04 -2.42
N PRO A 103 -7.28 23.94 -2.03
CA PRO A 103 -7.84 23.04 -1.03
C PRO A 103 -7.73 23.62 0.38
N ASP A 104 -8.63 23.23 1.27
CA ASP A 104 -8.64 23.60 2.67
C ASP A 104 -7.60 22.81 3.47
N LEU A 105 -7.32 21.57 3.03
CA LEU A 105 -6.42 20.64 3.70
C LEU A 105 -5.68 19.77 2.67
N ILE A 106 -4.42 19.45 2.96
CA ILE A 106 -3.67 18.41 2.26
C ILE A 106 -3.54 17.20 3.16
N HIS A 107 -3.90 16.04 2.64
CA HIS A 107 -3.70 14.76 3.28
C HIS A 107 -2.55 14.00 2.57
N ALA A 108 -1.41 13.93 3.23
CA ALA A 108 -0.24 13.21 2.69
C ALA A 108 -0.18 11.78 3.23
N HIS A 109 0.11 10.83 2.36
CA HIS A 109 0.38 9.44 2.73
C HIS A 109 1.88 9.21 2.75
N PHE A 110 2.41 8.73 3.88
CA PHE A 110 3.83 8.61 4.23
C PHE A 110 4.52 9.95 4.56
N GLY A 111 5.22 9.97 5.68
CA GLY A 111 5.90 11.17 6.17
C GLY A 111 7.13 11.55 5.36
N THR A 112 7.86 10.57 4.80
CA THR A 112 9.19 10.84 4.21
C THR A 112 9.09 11.87 3.08
N TRP A 113 8.55 11.53 1.91
CA TRP A 113 8.57 12.45 0.77
C TRP A 113 7.25 13.16 0.53
N ALA A 114 6.12 12.45 0.66
CA ALA A 114 4.81 13.08 0.50
C ALA A 114 4.52 14.06 1.65
N GLY A 115 4.81 13.69 2.90
CA GLY A 115 4.71 14.59 4.04
C GLY A 115 5.68 15.78 3.92
N TYR A 116 6.89 15.56 3.42
CA TYR A 116 7.83 16.65 3.15
C TYR A 116 7.33 17.58 2.04
N ALA A 117 6.75 17.05 0.96
CA ALA A 117 6.12 17.86 -0.09
C ALA A 117 4.95 18.68 0.47
N ALA A 118 4.08 18.07 1.29
CA ALA A 118 2.97 18.76 1.94
C ALA A 118 3.47 19.91 2.85
N ARG A 119 4.57 19.70 3.57
CA ARG A 119 5.23 20.75 4.34
C ARG A 119 5.70 21.90 3.46
N LEU A 120 6.32 21.62 2.29
CA LEU A 120 6.73 22.67 1.36
C LEU A 120 5.51 23.44 0.82
N VAL A 121 4.42 22.77 0.50
CA VAL A 121 3.16 23.43 0.13
C VAL A 121 2.65 24.31 1.27
N TYR A 122 2.66 23.81 2.50
CA TYR A 122 2.31 24.64 3.67
C TYR A 122 3.19 25.90 3.79
N LYS A 123 4.50 25.77 3.62
CA LYS A 123 5.41 26.93 3.68
C LYS A 123 5.08 28.00 2.63
N TRP A 124 4.73 27.60 1.41
CA TRP A 124 4.52 28.53 0.29
C TRP A 124 3.08 29.01 0.16
N TYR A 125 2.11 28.13 0.44
CA TYR A 125 0.69 28.43 0.23
C TYR A 125 -0.12 28.53 1.51
N LYS A 126 0.48 28.25 2.67
CA LYS A 126 -0.22 28.23 3.98
C LYS A 126 -1.45 27.31 4.01
N ILE A 127 -1.43 26.24 3.23
CA ILE A 127 -2.47 25.20 3.25
C ILE A 127 -2.09 24.20 4.34
N PRO A 128 -2.91 24.01 5.38
CA PRO A 128 -2.62 23.05 6.45
C PRO A 128 -2.56 21.62 5.88
N TYR A 129 -1.86 20.73 6.59
CA TYR A 129 -1.74 19.35 6.17
C TYR A 129 -1.76 18.37 7.34
N VAL A 130 -2.22 17.16 7.03
CA VAL A 130 -2.15 15.98 7.89
C VAL A 130 -1.37 14.89 7.17
N ILE A 131 -0.80 13.96 7.94
CA ILE A 131 -0.03 12.84 7.39
C ILE A 131 -0.62 11.54 7.91
N THR A 132 -0.91 10.59 7.03
CA THR A 132 -1.13 9.20 7.43
C THR A 132 0.13 8.39 7.17
N GLU A 133 0.64 7.76 8.22
CA GLU A 133 1.86 6.96 8.15
C GLU A 133 1.54 5.47 8.05
N HIS A 134 2.18 4.81 7.05
CA HIS A 134 2.02 3.39 6.75
C HIS A 134 3.36 2.64 6.74
N ALA A 135 4.50 3.34 6.96
CA ALA A 135 5.82 2.80 6.70
C ALA A 135 6.22 1.71 7.71
N SER A 136 6.37 0.49 7.22
CA SER A 136 6.91 -0.63 8.00
C SER A 136 8.38 -0.42 8.42
N SER A 137 9.14 0.39 7.68
CA SER A 137 10.53 0.75 8.03
C SER A 137 10.64 1.51 9.35
N ILE A 138 9.62 2.29 9.70
CA ILE A 138 9.56 2.99 10.99
C ILE A 138 9.33 1.98 12.13
N ASN A 139 8.43 1.03 11.93
CA ASN A 139 8.17 -0.05 12.90
C ASN A 139 9.38 -0.95 13.15
N GLY A 140 10.18 -1.18 12.12
CA GLY A 140 11.36 -2.06 12.17
C GLY A 140 12.66 -1.33 12.53
N ASN A 141 12.63 -0.06 12.91
CA ASN A 141 13.82 0.78 13.12
C ASN A 141 14.80 0.81 11.93
N GLN A 142 14.28 0.64 10.72
CA GLN A 142 15.07 0.62 9.47
C GLN A 142 15.16 2.00 8.82
N THR A 143 14.82 3.04 9.55
CA THR A 143 14.87 4.42 9.07
C THR A 143 16.31 4.93 9.08
N THR A 144 16.84 5.33 7.92
CA THR A 144 18.18 5.90 7.85
C THR A 144 18.25 7.28 8.54
N PRO A 145 19.43 7.72 9.02
CA PRO A 145 19.57 9.05 9.63
C PRO A 145 19.07 10.20 8.73
N SER A 146 19.31 10.10 7.42
CA SER A 146 18.84 11.08 6.46
C SER A 146 17.31 11.10 6.32
N GLN A 147 16.66 9.96 6.36
CA GLN A 147 15.20 9.84 6.37
C GLN A 147 14.62 10.38 7.68
N ALA A 148 15.24 10.09 8.81
CA ALA A 148 14.82 10.60 10.12
C ALA A 148 14.75 12.14 10.16
N VAL A 149 15.76 12.83 9.58
CA VAL A 149 15.74 14.29 9.46
C VAL A 149 14.55 14.78 8.63
N ILE A 150 14.24 14.11 7.52
CA ILE A 150 13.10 14.48 6.66
C ILE A 150 11.78 14.23 7.39
N LEU A 151 11.63 13.09 8.07
CA LEU A 151 10.44 12.77 8.86
C LEU A 151 10.19 13.80 9.95
N LYS A 152 11.20 14.14 10.77
CA LYS A 152 11.10 15.19 11.80
C LYS A 152 10.62 16.51 11.21
N LYS A 153 11.15 16.92 10.05
CA LYS A 153 10.72 18.13 9.36
C LYS A 153 9.27 18.02 8.85
N ALA A 154 8.87 16.88 8.30
CA ALA A 154 7.50 16.67 7.81
C ALA A 154 6.49 16.70 8.96
N TYR A 155 6.82 16.10 10.10
CA TYR A 155 5.92 16.01 11.25
C TYR A 155 5.82 17.29 12.06
N SER A 156 6.88 18.12 12.11
CA SER A 156 6.94 19.30 13.00
C SER A 156 5.79 20.29 12.75
N GLU A 157 5.38 20.49 11.51
CA GLU A 157 4.37 21.49 11.11
C GLU A 157 3.03 20.84 10.68
N ALA A 158 2.94 19.50 10.72
CA ALA A 158 1.68 18.80 10.48
C ALA A 158 0.65 19.12 11.57
N ARG A 159 -0.60 19.31 11.18
CA ARG A 159 -1.72 19.53 12.11
C ARG A 159 -2.01 18.27 12.93
N LYS A 160 -1.99 17.11 12.29
CA LYS A 160 -2.12 15.78 12.90
C LYS A 160 -1.31 14.77 12.11
N ILE A 161 -0.88 13.72 12.82
CA ILE A 161 -0.21 12.56 12.26
C ILE A 161 -1.08 11.35 12.61
N ILE A 162 -1.59 10.72 11.59
CA ILE A 162 -2.41 9.52 11.70
C ILE A 162 -1.49 8.32 11.53
N CYS A 163 -1.55 7.36 12.41
CA CYS A 163 -0.87 6.07 12.26
C CYS A 163 -1.89 4.94 12.26
N VAL A 164 -1.63 3.94 11.44
CA VAL A 164 -2.58 2.84 11.19
C VAL A 164 -2.59 1.78 12.29
N GLY A 165 -1.74 1.89 13.32
CA GLY A 165 -1.69 0.94 14.42
C GLY A 165 -0.91 1.46 15.62
N THR A 166 -1.18 0.90 16.80
CA THR A 166 -0.57 1.32 18.08
C THR A 166 0.93 1.08 18.13
N LYS A 167 1.44 0.01 17.51
CA LYS A 167 2.88 -0.26 17.41
C LYS A 167 3.56 0.86 16.62
N LEU A 168 2.98 1.28 15.50
CA LEU A 168 3.49 2.38 14.69
C LEU A 168 3.44 3.71 15.47
N LYS A 169 2.39 3.96 16.26
CA LYS A 169 2.33 5.14 17.14
C LYS A 169 3.54 5.21 18.07
N ARG A 170 3.87 4.11 18.76
CA ARG A 170 5.03 4.06 19.65
C ARG A 170 6.35 4.38 18.94
N SER A 171 6.54 3.80 17.74
CA SER A 171 7.73 4.04 16.92
C SER A 171 7.83 5.47 16.39
N LEU A 172 6.69 6.11 16.10
CA LEU A 172 6.63 7.49 15.63
C LEU A 172 7.04 8.52 16.69
N CYS A 173 6.85 8.24 17.98
CA CYS A 173 7.22 9.14 19.07
C CYS A 173 8.71 9.56 19.04
N ALA A 174 9.59 8.74 18.46
CA ALA A 174 11.00 9.10 18.27
C ALA A 174 11.24 10.23 17.24
N TYR A 175 10.24 10.51 16.39
CA TYR A 175 10.34 11.49 15.30
C TYR A 175 9.44 12.70 15.49
N VAL A 176 8.57 12.69 16.49
CA VAL A 176 7.55 13.73 16.73
C VAL A 176 7.84 14.42 18.06
N SER A 177 7.94 15.73 18.06
CA SER A 177 8.19 16.52 19.28
C SER A 177 6.95 16.67 20.17
N ASP A 178 5.76 16.49 19.61
CA ASP A 178 4.47 16.61 20.30
C ASP A 178 3.66 15.33 20.06
N PRO A 179 3.68 14.36 21.01
CA PRO A 179 2.96 13.10 20.89
C PRO A 179 1.44 13.23 20.74
N ASP A 180 0.83 14.33 21.22
CA ASP A 180 -0.61 14.56 21.13
C ASP A 180 -1.08 14.84 19.70
N LYS A 181 -0.15 15.14 18.82
CA LYS A 181 -0.42 15.20 17.38
C LYS A 181 -0.64 13.82 16.75
N VAL A 182 -0.24 12.73 17.42
CA VAL A 182 -0.30 11.37 16.85
C VAL A 182 -1.58 10.66 17.28
N THR A 183 -2.43 10.39 16.31
CA THR A 183 -3.70 9.67 16.50
C THR A 183 -3.64 8.31 15.77
N VAL A 184 -4.22 7.28 16.38
CA VAL A 184 -4.39 5.97 15.73
C VAL A 184 -5.75 5.97 15.02
N ILE A 185 -5.73 5.83 13.69
CA ILE A 185 -6.89 5.55 12.87
C ILE A 185 -6.52 4.36 11.99
N PRO A 186 -7.11 3.18 12.23
CA PRO A 186 -6.83 1.98 11.45
C PRO A 186 -7.14 2.15 9.97
N ASN A 187 -6.54 1.28 9.14
CA ASN A 187 -7.01 1.14 7.77
C ASN A 187 -8.42 0.55 7.79
N PHE A 188 -9.15 0.79 6.72
CA PHE A 188 -10.51 0.29 6.52
C PHE A 188 -10.55 -0.69 5.36
N VAL A 189 -11.64 -1.43 5.27
CA VAL A 189 -11.98 -2.31 4.15
C VAL A 189 -13.39 -1.97 3.67
N ASP A 190 -13.60 -2.13 2.37
CA ASP A 190 -14.95 -2.04 1.81
C ASP A 190 -15.71 -3.33 2.09
N THR A 191 -16.64 -3.28 3.04
CA THR A 191 -17.47 -4.41 3.45
C THR A 191 -18.50 -4.83 2.39
N ASN A 192 -18.75 -4.00 1.37
CA ASN A 192 -19.58 -4.41 0.24
C ASN A 192 -18.81 -5.36 -0.71
N THR A 193 -17.52 -5.09 -0.89
CA THR A 193 -16.65 -5.98 -1.71
C THR A 193 -16.29 -7.24 -0.93
N PHE A 194 -15.97 -7.13 0.36
CA PHE A 194 -15.62 -8.26 1.24
C PHE A 194 -16.75 -8.56 2.22
N ALA A 195 -17.93 -8.82 1.67
CA ALA A 195 -19.08 -9.20 2.48
C ALA A 195 -18.90 -10.61 3.04
N PHE A 196 -19.30 -10.78 4.30
CA PHE A 196 -19.40 -12.11 4.90
C PHE A 196 -20.50 -12.89 4.16
N SER A 197 -20.15 -14.06 3.61
CA SER A 197 -21.11 -14.99 3.00
C SER A 197 -21.42 -16.12 3.98
N PRO A 198 -22.60 -16.14 4.58
CA PRO A 198 -23.00 -17.23 5.50
C PRO A 198 -23.31 -18.55 4.79
N HIS A 199 -23.44 -18.54 3.46
CA HIS A 199 -23.78 -19.73 2.69
C HIS A 199 -22.54 -20.57 2.37
N ARG A 200 -22.02 -21.26 3.37
CA ARG A 200 -21.30 -22.51 3.15
C ARG A 200 -22.33 -23.62 3.06
N THR A 201 -22.63 -24.08 1.86
CA THR A 201 -23.21 -25.43 1.70
C THR A 201 -22.29 -26.41 2.42
N GLU A 202 -22.87 -27.38 3.12
CA GLU A 202 -22.12 -28.51 3.70
C GLU A 202 -21.18 -29.08 2.63
N LYS A 203 -19.98 -28.52 2.56
CA LYS A 203 -18.92 -29.04 1.70
C LYS A 203 -18.23 -30.16 2.48
N GLU A 204 -18.00 -31.22 1.74
CA GLU A 204 -17.13 -32.34 2.06
C GLU A 204 -16.04 -32.00 3.10
N LYS A 205 -15.61 -32.99 3.85
CA LYS A 205 -14.57 -32.95 4.91
C LYS A 205 -13.21 -32.34 4.48
N HIS A 206 -13.21 -31.35 3.57
CA HIS A 206 -11.98 -30.67 3.09
C HIS A 206 -11.82 -29.33 3.76
N PHE A 207 -10.65 -29.09 4.37
CA PHE A 207 -10.31 -27.86 5.07
C PHE A 207 -9.28 -27.06 4.26
N THR A 208 -9.60 -25.80 3.93
CA THR A 208 -8.76 -24.95 3.10
C THR A 208 -8.25 -23.74 3.88
N PHE A 209 -6.94 -23.68 4.07
CA PHE A 209 -6.27 -22.47 4.52
C PHE A 209 -6.04 -21.52 3.35
N ILE A 210 -6.05 -20.22 3.62
CA ILE A 210 -5.60 -19.20 2.68
C ILE A 210 -4.59 -18.26 3.33
N SER A 211 -3.55 -17.88 2.56
CA SER A 211 -2.60 -16.83 2.90
C SER A 211 -2.50 -15.83 1.77
N ILE A 212 -2.49 -14.51 2.09
CA ILE A 212 -2.52 -13.45 1.09
C ILE A 212 -1.40 -12.46 1.36
N GLY A 213 -0.62 -12.14 0.34
CA GLY A 213 0.39 -11.11 0.48
C GLY A 213 1.35 -11.00 -0.69
N ASN A 214 2.22 -9.97 -0.62
CA ASN A 214 3.33 -9.86 -1.55
C ASN A 214 4.40 -10.91 -1.18
N LEU A 215 4.78 -11.77 -2.12
CA LEU A 215 5.69 -12.91 -1.87
C LEU A 215 7.13 -12.41 -1.70
N ASN A 216 7.48 -12.06 -0.47
CA ASN A 216 8.81 -11.64 -0.05
C ASN A 216 9.15 -12.23 1.33
N LYS A 217 10.43 -12.27 1.67
CA LYS A 217 10.97 -12.88 2.90
C LYS A 217 10.27 -12.41 4.18
N ARG A 218 9.87 -11.12 4.24
CA ARG A 218 9.21 -10.56 5.41
C ARG A 218 7.85 -11.18 5.72
N LYS A 219 7.19 -11.74 4.70
CA LYS A 219 5.86 -12.37 4.83
C LYS A 219 5.90 -13.81 5.31
N GLY A 220 7.08 -14.42 5.38
CA GLY A 220 7.29 -15.73 5.99
C GLY A 220 6.61 -16.90 5.27
N PHE A 221 6.39 -16.79 3.95
CA PHE A 221 5.75 -17.88 3.19
C PHE A 221 6.58 -19.16 3.18
N TRP A 222 7.91 -19.01 3.22
CA TRP A 222 8.81 -20.15 3.33
C TRP A 222 8.57 -20.95 4.62
N ASP A 223 8.48 -20.26 5.74
CA ASP A 223 8.22 -20.88 7.04
C ASP A 223 6.80 -21.44 7.12
N LEU A 224 5.84 -20.76 6.50
CA LEU A 224 4.47 -21.25 6.40
C LEU A 224 4.39 -22.60 5.66
N LEU A 225 5.08 -22.74 4.53
CA LEU A 225 5.13 -24.03 3.79
C LEU A 225 5.80 -25.13 4.60
N THR A 226 6.87 -24.81 5.30
CA THR A 226 7.56 -25.77 6.19
C THR A 226 6.64 -26.24 7.33
N ALA A 227 5.96 -25.30 7.99
CA ALA A 227 5.02 -25.62 9.06
C ALA A 227 3.78 -26.40 8.55
N PHE A 228 3.28 -26.04 7.36
CA PHE A 228 2.17 -26.75 6.73
C PHE A 228 2.53 -28.19 6.41
N HIS A 229 3.72 -28.42 5.85
CA HIS A 229 4.23 -29.77 5.58
C HIS A 229 4.27 -30.62 6.86
N TRP A 230 4.87 -30.09 7.93
CA TRP A 230 4.97 -30.85 9.18
C TRP A 230 3.62 -31.17 9.83
N ALA A 231 2.66 -30.27 9.70
CA ALA A 231 1.34 -30.45 10.30
C ALA A 231 0.38 -31.30 9.47
N PHE A 232 0.46 -31.22 8.13
CA PHE A 232 -0.64 -31.67 7.26
C PHE A 232 -0.22 -32.58 6.08
N LYS A 233 1.06 -32.95 5.92
CA LYS A 233 1.52 -33.77 4.79
C LYS A 233 0.76 -35.11 4.63
N ASP A 234 0.30 -35.69 5.73
CA ASP A 234 -0.43 -36.95 5.75
C ASP A 234 -1.96 -36.76 5.78
N MET A 235 -2.44 -35.54 5.54
CA MET A 235 -3.86 -35.16 5.57
C MET A 235 -4.32 -34.62 4.20
N PRO A 236 -4.63 -35.48 3.22
CA PRO A 236 -4.95 -35.04 1.85
C PRO A 236 -6.23 -34.18 1.74
N HIS A 237 -7.06 -34.17 2.79
CA HIS A 237 -8.25 -33.33 2.88
C HIS A 237 -7.97 -31.92 3.40
N VAL A 238 -6.71 -31.55 3.65
CA VAL A 238 -6.29 -30.20 4.05
C VAL A 238 -5.48 -29.56 2.94
N SER A 239 -5.82 -28.34 2.55
CA SER A 239 -5.11 -27.59 1.52
C SER A 239 -4.72 -26.18 1.95
N LEU A 240 -3.76 -25.60 1.26
CA LEU A 240 -3.29 -24.23 1.45
C LEU A 240 -3.28 -23.48 0.11
N LEU A 241 -4.01 -22.38 0.04
CA LEU A 241 -3.96 -21.44 -1.07
C LEU A 241 -3.08 -20.24 -0.69
N ILE A 242 -2.15 -19.89 -1.55
CA ILE A 242 -1.30 -18.70 -1.38
C ILE A 242 -1.59 -17.75 -2.52
N ALA A 243 -2.24 -16.63 -2.21
CA ALA A 243 -2.61 -15.59 -3.16
C ALA A 243 -1.63 -14.42 -3.09
N GLY A 244 -0.98 -14.12 -4.21
CA GLY A 244 -0.01 -13.03 -4.32
C GLY A 244 1.06 -13.28 -5.36
N ASP A 245 1.97 -12.30 -5.46
CA ASP A 245 3.09 -12.34 -6.39
C ASP A 245 4.28 -11.61 -5.75
N GLY A 246 5.50 -11.94 -6.15
CA GLY A 246 6.70 -11.31 -5.61
C GLY A 246 7.99 -12.06 -5.94
N GLU A 247 9.08 -11.58 -5.35
CA GLU A 247 10.43 -12.09 -5.60
C GLU A 247 10.64 -13.55 -5.19
N GLU A 248 9.82 -14.07 -4.26
CA GLU A 248 9.92 -15.45 -3.77
C GLU A 248 9.04 -16.46 -4.55
N MET A 249 8.28 -16.01 -5.59
CA MET A 249 7.39 -16.89 -6.33
C MET A 249 8.09 -18.16 -6.83
N GLN A 250 9.29 -18.03 -7.39
CA GLN A 250 10.02 -19.16 -7.95
C GLN A 250 10.56 -20.08 -6.84
N SER A 251 11.15 -19.53 -5.79
CA SER A 251 11.68 -20.31 -4.67
C SER A 251 10.58 -21.06 -3.89
N LEU A 252 9.39 -20.45 -3.77
CA LEU A 252 8.25 -21.13 -3.15
C LEU A 252 7.73 -22.29 -4.00
N LYS A 253 7.74 -22.19 -5.35
CA LYS A 253 7.43 -23.32 -6.24
C LYS A 253 8.41 -24.48 -6.04
N GLU A 254 9.70 -24.17 -5.99
CA GLU A 254 10.76 -25.16 -5.75
C GLU A 254 10.61 -25.82 -4.37
N GLN A 255 10.25 -25.06 -3.34
CA GLN A 255 10.00 -25.60 -2.01
C GLN A 255 8.77 -26.53 -1.98
N ILE A 256 7.65 -26.16 -2.62
CA ILE A 256 6.46 -26.99 -2.74
C ILE A 256 6.82 -28.35 -3.36
N GLN A 257 7.61 -28.36 -4.43
CA GLN A 257 8.08 -29.58 -5.07
C GLN A 257 9.00 -30.41 -4.15
N SER A 258 9.96 -29.76 -3.48
CA SER A 258 10.88 -30.43 -2.57
C SER A 258 10.20 -31.07 -1.34
N LEU A 259 9.08 -30.51 -0.92
CA LEU A 259 8.27 -31.00 0.19
C LEU A 259 7.12 -31.93 -0.25
N HIS A 260 7.00 -32.22 -1.56
CA HIS A 260 5.93 -33.04 -2.16
C HIS A 260 4.51 -32.55 -1.77
N LEU A 261 4.29 -31.22 -1.86
CA LEU A 261 3.05 -30.55 -1.48
C LEU A 261 2.20 -30.11 -2.70
N GLU A 262 2.50 -30.54 -3.93
CA GLU A 262 1.86 -30.05 -5.16
C GLU A 262 0.35 -30.27 -5.19
N GLU A 263 -0.13 -31.36 -4.58
CA GLU A 263 -1.55 -31.68 -4.50
C GLU A 263 -2.29 -30.89 -3.40
N GLN A 264 -1.58 -30.41 -2.38
CA GLN A 264 -2.16 -29.72 -1.23
C GLN A 264 -1.97 -28.22 -1.24
N VAL A 265 -0.93 -27.70 -1.94
CA VAL A 265 -0.60 -26.27 -1.92
C VAL A 265 -0.67 -25.68 -3.33
N LYS A 266 -1.43 -24.58 -3.46
CA LYS A 266 -1.57 -23.86 -4.72
C LYS A 266 -1.15 -22.40 -4.59
N LEU A 267 -0.22 -21.96 -5.46
CA LEU A 267 0.11 -20.55 -5.66
C LEU A 267 -0.82 -20.00 -6.74
N THR A 268 -1.76 -19.13 -6.36
CA THR A 268 -2.76 -18.60 -7.31
C THR A 268 -2.22 -17.44 -8.16
N GLY A 269 -1.06 -16.89 -7.78
CA GLY A 269 -0.61 -15.63 -8.37
C GLY A 269 -1.41 -14.45 -7.83
N ARG A 270 -1.31 -13.34 -8.53
CA ARG A 270 -2.03 -12.12 -8.17
C ARG A 270 -3.48 -12.19 -8.66
N LEU A 271 -4.42 -11.92 -7.77
CA LEU A 271 -5.86 -11.90 -8.02
C LEU A 271 -6.41 -10.46 -7.99
N SER A 272 -7.50 -10.22 -8.70
CA SER A 272 -8.34 -9.02 -8.51
C SER A 272 -9.02 -9.04 -7.14
N ARG A 273 -9.64 -7.94 -6.74
CA ARG A 273 -10.36 -7.88 -5.46
C ARG A 273 -11.60 -8.78 -5.46
N GLU A 274 -12.28 -8.82 -6.59
CA GLU A 274 -13.47 -9.64 -6.82
C GLU A 274 -13.12 -11.13 -6.77
N GLU A 275 -12.06 -11.54 -7.47
CA GLU A 275 -11.53 -12.91 -7.41
C GLU A 275 -11.06 -13.27 -6.00
N LEU A 276 -10.39 -12.33 -5.31
CA LEU A 276 -9.94 -12.55 -3.94
C LEU A 276 -11.10 -12.68 -2.96
N SER A 277 -12.12 -11.84 -3.09
CA SER A 277 -13.34 -11.92 -2.27
C SER A 277 -14.06 -13.26 -2.48
N GLY A 278 -14.21 -13.68 -3.74
CA GLY A 278 -14.79 -14.98 -4.07
C GLY A 278 -13.98 -16.15 -3.49
N LEU A 279 -12.64 -16.07 -3.59
CA LEU A 279 -11.76 -17.10 -3.05
C LEU A 279 -11.83 -17.18 -1.51
N LEU A 280 -11.82 -16.02 -0.82
CA LEU A 280 -11.95 -15.95 0.63
C LEU A 280 -13.25 -16.59 1.13
N ALA A 281 -14.35 -16.40 0.41
CA ALA A 281 -15.63 -17.00 0.76
C ALA A 281 -15.62 -18.53 0.69
N THR A 282 -14.64 -19.14 0.02
CA THR A 282 -14.51 -20.62 -0.11
C THR A 282 -13.50 -21.21 0.87
N CYS A 283 -12.72 -20.41 1.59
CA CYS A 283 -11.70 -20.86 2.53
C CYS A 283 -12.21 -20.94 3.97
N ASP A 284 -11.58 -21.80 4.78
CA ASP A 284 -11.95 -22.06 6.17
C ASP A 284 -11.21 -21.18 7.15
N ALA A 285 -9.94 -20.95 6.90
CA ALA A 285 -9.10 -20.15 7.79
C ALA A 285 -8.05 -19.34 7.02
N PHE A 286 -7.80 -18.15 7.52
CA PHE A 286 -6.69 -17.31 7.05
C PHE A 286 -5.46 -17.54 7.93
N VAL A 287 -4.30 -17.69 7.31
CA VAL A 287 -3.01 -17.83 7.99
C VAL A 287 -1.99 -16.86 7.44
N LEU A 288 -1.22 -16.21 8.31
CA LEU A 288 -0.17 -15.26 7.92
C LEU A 288 1.03 -15.40 8.85
N ALA A 289 2.17 -15.83 8.30
CA ALA A 289 3.42 -16.06 9.02
C ALA A 289 4.39 -14.85 8.99
N SER A 290 3.89 -13.64 8.81
CA SER A 290 4.71 -12.43 8.65
C SER A 290 5.55 -12.12 9.89
N PHE A 291 6.86 -11.91 9.70
CA PHE A 291 7.76 -11.46 10.77
C PHE A 291 7.45 -10.04 11.26
N ALA A 292 6.94 -9.19 10.40
CA ALA A 292 6.60 -7.81 10.74
C ALA A 292 5.45 -7.27 9.88
N GLU A 293 4.42 -6.77 10.56
CA GLU A 293 3.30 -6.05 9.97
C GLU A 293 3.17 -4.65 10.56
N THR A 294 2.75 -3.70 9.72
CA THR A 294 2.39 -2.35 10.18
C THR A 294 0.95 -2.33 10.68
N PHE A 295 0.07 -3.02 9.96
CA PHE A 295 -1.34 -3.15 10.30
C PHE A 295 -1.91 -4.53 9.93
N GLY A 296 -1.38 -5.18 8.86
CA GLY A 296 -1.92 -6.47 8.40
C GLY A 296 -3.26 -6.32 7.68
N ILE A 297 -3.35 -5.42 6.70
CA ILE A 297 -4.62 -5.12 6.00
C ILE A 297 -5.29 -6.36 5.40
N CYS A 298 -4.51 -7.39 5.03
CA CYS A 298 -5.07 -8.65 4.53
C CYS A 298 -5.93 -9.37 5.58
N LEU A 299 -5.66 -9.16 6.89
CA LEU A 299 -6.46 -9.72 7.96
C LEU A 299 -7.87 -9.11 8.05
N LEU A 300 -8.01 -7.84 7.63
CA LEU A 300 -9.34 -7.19 7.60
C LEU A 300 -10.29 -7.83 6.58
N TYR A 301 -9.73 -8.36 5.48
CA TYR A 301 -10.54 -9.00 4.45
C TYR A 301 -11.18 -10.32 4.92
N THR A 302 -10.70 -10.88 6.03
CA THR A 302 -11.08 -12.19 6.56
C THR A 302 -11.75 -12.11 7.92
N SER A 303 -11.69 -10.96 8.60
CA SER A 303 -12.34 -10.79 9.89
C SER A 303 -13.85 -10.62 9.70
N PRO A 304 -14.70 -11.37 10.44
CA PRO A 304 -16.10 -11.04 10.53
C PRO A 304 -16.23 -9.65 11.18
N SER A 305 -16.94 -8.76 10.53
CA SER A 305 -17.24 -7.42 11.03
C SER A 305 -18.37 -7.47 12.06
#